data_1a747666d699c06c25fe7455dbb9f9c2
#
_entry.id   1a747666d699c06c25fe7455dbb9f9c2
#
_cell.length_a   1.000
_cell.length_b   1.000
_cell.length_c   1.000
_cell.angle_alpha   90.00
_cell.angle_beta   90.00
_cell.angle_gamma   90.00
#
_symmetry.space_group_name_H-M   'P 1'
#
loop_
_entity.id
_entity.type
_entity.pdbx_description
1 polymer ?
#
loop_
_entity_poly.entity_id
_entity_poly.type
_entity_poly.pdbx_seq_one_letter_code
_entity_poly.pdbx_strand_id
1 'polypeptide(L)'
;MTTGDNTPVPDFLSRLRVDGRTFVVAGAGVGMGRMTSHALVQAGAKTVVCVDVDADRAAEIAAEIGPAGVAWVGDVTTREGAARLAADAEAINGRIDGLVDIVGMARWESILDMTDETFDWEIDICLRHAFLLSQAFGRLMSKSGGGTMVFIASVSGFTAAPMHAAYGAAKAGLMAWVQTLAIELGGFGIRANAVAPGTILSPRMEAVFSDEQRALNAGNAPLQKMGATADIASAALFFSSDMSAYVTGRTLVVDGGVDAKFPYPVTL
;
A
#
# COMPACT_ATOMS: atom_id res chain seq x y z
N MET A 1 -0.84 35.48 34.31
CA MET A 1 -0.44 35.87 32.93
C MET A 1 -0.78 34.71 32.03
N THR A 2 -1.82 34.83 31.22
CA THR A 2 -2.12 33.83 30.18
C THR A 2 -1.10 34.04 29.09
N THR A 3 -0.12 33.12 28.96
CA THR A 3 0.75 33.07 27.80
C THR A 3 -0.14 32.67 26.63
N GLY A 4 -0.48 33.63 25.75
CA GLY A 4 -1.18 33.33 24.51
C GLY A 4 -0.38 32.33 23.69
N ASP A 5 -1.04 31.33 23.10
CA ASP A 5 -0.41 30.43 22.17
C ASP A 5 -0.15 31.19 20.85
N ASN A 6 1.12 31.44 20.56
CA ASN A 6 1.58 32.09 19.32
C ASN A 6 2.14 31.09 18.29
N THR A 7 1.84 29.80 18.46
CA THR A 7 2.30 28.77 17.50
C THR A 7 1.72 29.06 16.10
N PRO A 8 2.55 29.14 15.05
CA PRO A 8 2.06 29.36 13.69
C PRO A 8 1.10 28.25 13.25
N VAL A 9 -0.05 28.64 12.74
CA VAL A 9 -1.03 27.68 12.20
C VAL A 9 -0.62 27.33 10.74
N PRO A 10 -0.35 26.06 10.44
CA PRO A 10 -0.02 25.65 9.07
C PRO A 10 -1.27 25.65 8.19
N ASP A 11 -1.08 25.74 6.88
CA ASP A 11 -2.13 25.37 5.92
C ASP A 11 -2.26 23.84 5.89
N PHE A 12 -3.31 23.33 6.50
CA PHE A 12 -3.53 21.89 6.60
C PHE A 12 -3.84 21.23 5.26
N LEU A 13 -4.45 21.93 4.30
CA LEU A 13 -4.73 21.37 2.98
C LEU A 13 -3.46 21.25 2.15
N SER A 14 -2.52 22.20 2.29
CA SER A 14 -1.23 22.10 1.63
C SER A 14 -0.40 20.90 2.12
N ARG A 15 -0.61 20.46 3.36
CA ARG A 15 0.07 19.27 3.91
C ARG A 15 -0.35 17.96 3.25
N LEU A 16 -1.51 17.91 2.61
CA LEU A 16 -1.95 16.74 1.83
C LEU A 16 -1.26 16.68 0.45
N ARG A 17 -0.77 17.79 -0.01
CA ARG A 17 -0.13 17.88 -1.32
C ARG A 17 1.25 17.23 -1.31
N VAL A 18 1.60 16.69 -2.48
CA VAL A 18 2.89 16.05 -2.74
C VAL A 18 3.59 16.72 -3.94
N ASP A 19 3.44 18.04 -4.05
CA ASP A 19 3.92 18.82 -5.17
C ASP A 19 5.41 18.61 -5.45
N GLY A 20 5.72 18.36 -6.72
CA GLY A 20 7.09 18.19 -7.19
C GLY A 20 7.76 16.87 -6.82
N ARG A 21 7.10 16.00 -6.03
CA ARG A 21 7.64 14.72 -5.57
C ARG A 21 7.53 13.64 -6.64
N THR A 22 8.44 12.67 -6.56
CA THR A 22 8.49 11.48 -7.42
C THR A 22 8.13 10.24 -6.63
N PHE A 23 7.14 9.49 -7.12
CA PHE A 23 6.67 8.25 -6.51
C PHE A 23 6.86 7.05 -7.42
N VAL A 24 7.04 5.90 -6.80
CA VAL A 24 6.95 4.59 -7.44
C VAL A 24 5.72 3.89 -6.88
N VAL A 25 4.83 3.42 -7.74
CA VAL A 25 3.66 2.60 -7.37
C VAL A 25 3.86 1.20 -7.94
N ALA A 26 4.22 0.25 -7.09
CA ALA A 26 4.37 -1.15 -7.47
C ALA A 26 2.99 -1.84 -7.48
N GLY A 27 2.62 -2.46 -8.60
CA GLY A 27 1.27 -2.98 -8.84
C GLY A 27 0.27 -1.90 -9.26
N ALA A 28 0.72 -0.95 -10.08
CA ALA A 28 -0.06 0.25 -10.46
C ALA A 28 -1.21 -0.03 -11.42
N GLY A 29 -1.15 -1.11 -12.21
CA GLY A 29 -1.95 -1.29 -13.42
C GLY A 29 -3.46 -1.33 -13.20
N VAL A 30 -3.94 -1.89 -12.09
CA VAL A 30 -5.38 -2.03 -11.83
C VAL A 30 -5.75 -1.80 -10.36
N GLY A 31 -7.03 -1.58 -10.11
CA GLY A 31 -7.61 -1.58 -8.76
C GLY A 31 -7.03 -0.51 -7.83
N MET A 32 -6.48 -0.93 -6.68
CA MET A 32 -5.94 -0.01 -5.67
C MET A 32 -4.72 0.76 -6.20
N GLY A 33 -3.86 0.11 -7.01
CA GLY A 33 -2.67 0.75 -7.59
C GLY A 33 -3.04 1.85 -8.58
N ARG A 34 -4.01 1.58 -9.47
CA ARG A 34 -4.54 2.57 -10.41
C ARG A 34 -5.08 3.79 -9.65
N MET A 35 -5.92 3.58 -8.64
CA MET A 35 -6.48 4.69 -7.84
C MET A 35 -5.39 5.46 -7.07
N THR A 36 -4.38 4.76 -6.55
CA THR A 36 -3.26 5.41 -5.86
C THR A 36 -2.44 6.28 -6.80
N SER A 37 -2.16 5.82 -8.03
CA SER A 37 -1.46 6.62 -9.04
C SER A 37 -2.22 7.91 -9.36
N HIS A 38 -3.54 7.83 -9.54
CA HIS A 38 -4.39 9.02 -9.70
C HIS A 38 -4.36 9.95 -8.48
N ALA A 39 -4.50 9.41 -7.28
CA ALA A 39 -4.50 10.20 -6.06
C ALA A 39 -3.20 10.99 -5.89
N LEU A 40 -2.05 10.37 -6.16
CA LEU A 40 -0.74 11.04 -6.10
C LEU A 40 -0.63 12.17 -7.13
N VAL A 41 -1.03 11.94 -8.39
CA VAL A 41 -0.99 12.98 -9.43
C VAL A 41 -1.95 14.13 -9.12
N GLN A 42 -3.18 13.84 -8.67
CA GLN A 42 -4.13 14.87 -8.25
C GLN A 42 -3.64 15.68 -7.05
N ALA A 43 -2.82 15.07 -6.18
CA ALA A 43 -2.17 15.74 -5.06
C ALA A 43 -0.90 16.53 -5.47
N GLY A 44 -0.51 16.51 -6.75
CA GLY A 44 0.58 17.32 -7.32
C GLY A 44 1.91 16.58 -7.51
N ALA A 45 1.91 15.24 -7.48
CA ALA A 45 3.13 14.49 -7.81
C ALA A 45 3.67 14.89 -9.17
N LYS A 46 4.98 15.16 -9.24
CA LYS A 46 5.68 15.49 -10.49
C LYS A 46 5.78 14.27 -11.40
N THR A 47 6.03 13.12 -10.79
CA THR A 47 6.22 11.87 -11.52
C THR A 47 5.69 10.69 -10.69
N VAL A 48 4.97 9.79 -11.36
CA VAL A 48 4.56 8.49 -10.83
C VAL A 48 5.05 7.40 -11.76
N VAL A 49 6.01 6.60 -11.29
CA VAL A 49 6.48 5.41 -12.00
C VAL A 49 5.46 4.31 -11.76
N CYS A 50 4.71 3.96 -12.80
CA CYS A 50 3.64 2.98 -12.78
C CYS A 50 4.22 1.59 -13.09
N VAL A 51 4.40 0.78 -12.06
CA VAL A 51 5.05 -0.53 -12.15
C VAL A 51 4.01 -1.64 -12.25
N ASP A 52 4.09 -2.46 -13.29
CA ASP A 52 3.34 -3.71 -13.41
C ASP A 52 4.18 -4.77 -14.13
N VAL A 53 3.85 -6.05 -13.95
CA VAL A 53 4.43 -7.14 -14.73
C VAL A 53 3.83 -7.22 -16.14
N ASP A 54 2.63 -6.69 -16.30
CA ASP A 54 1.89 -6.61 -17.56
C ASP A 54 2.19 -5.26 -18.22
N ALA A 55 2.75 -5.32 -19.44
CA ALA A 55 3.19 -4.15 -20.17
C ALA A 55 2.03 -3.22 -20.56
N ASP A 56 0.90 -3.81 -20.94
CA ASP A 56 -0.28 -3.04 -21.36
C ASP A 56 -0.86 -2.28 -20.17
N ARG A 57 -0.98 -2.93 -19.01
CA ARG A 57 -1.46 -2.29 -17.78
C ARG A 57 -0.55 -1.16 -17.32
N ALA A 58 0.77 -1.37 -17.37
CA ALA A 58 1.72 -0.30 -17.01
C ALA A 58 1.60 0.90 -17.96
N ALA A 59 1.47 0.64 -19.27
CA ALA A 59 1.32 1.68 -20.27
C ALA A 59 -0.04 2.42 -20.16
N GLU A 60 -1.13 1.68 -19.98
CA GLU A 60 -2.47 2.25 -19.82
C GLU A 60 -2.55 3.22 -18.65
N ILE A 61 -2.11 2.80 -17.46
CA ILE A 61 -2.17 3.69 -16.30
C ILE A 61 -1.24 4.89 -16.42
N ALA A 62 -0.04 4.71 -16.99
CA ALA A 62 0.88 5.83 -17.22
C ALA A 62 0.26 6.85 -18.20
N ALA A 63 -0.39 6.39 -19.26
CA ALA A 63 -1.11 7.25 -20.20
C ALA A 63 -2.33 7.93 -19.55
N GLU A 64 -3.08 7.22 -18.72
CA GLU A 64 -4.30 7.70 -18.06
C GLU A 64 -4.03 8.86 -17.09
N ILE A 65 -2.91 8.80 -16.34
CA ILE A 65 -2.51 9.89 -15.43
C ILE A 65 -1.74 11.02 -16.12
N GLY A 66 -1.54 10.90 -17.44
CA GLY A 66 -0.98 11.94 -18.28
C GLY A 66 0.53 12.19 -18.11
N PRO A 67 1.01 13.42 -18.25
CA PRO A 67 2.46 13.72 -18.32
C PRO A 67 3.27 13.32 -17.08
N ALA A 68 2.63 13.10 -15.95
CA ALA A 68 3.29 12.64 -14.73
C ALA A 68 3.55 11.12 -14.74
N GLY A 69 2.89 10.36 -15.61
CA GLY A 69 2.97 8.91 -15.66
C GLY A 69 4.19 8.42 -16.42
N VAL A 70 4.91 7.47 -15.83
CA VAL A 70 6.02 6.75 -16.47
C VAL A 70 5.78 5.26 -16.31
N ALA A 71 5.58 4.55 -17.41
CA ALA A 71 5.41 3.09 -17.38
C ALA A 71 6.74 2.38 -17.08
N TRP A 72 6.70 1.39 -16.21
CA TRP A 72 7.81 0.50 -15.97
C TRP A 72 7.32 -0.95 -15.89
N VAL A 73 7.96 -1.84 -16.66
CA VAL A 73 7.53 -3.23 -16.80
C VAL A 73 8.57 -4.17 -16.20
N GLY A 74 8.15 -5.01 -15.27
CA GLY A 74 9.01 -6.02 -14.69
C GLY A 74 8.47 -6.62 -13.40
N ASP A 75 9.13 -7.71 -12.99
CA ASP A 75 8.79 -8.47 -11.80
C ASP A 75 9.61 -7.98 -10.60
N VAL A 76 8.93 -7.31 -9.67
CA VAL A 76 9.53 -6.79 -8.43
C VAL A 76 9.62 -7.83 -7.31
N THR A 77 9.11 -9.04 -7.53
CA THR A 77 9.27 -10.15 -6.58
C THR A 77 10.66 -10.78 -6.66
N THR A 78 11.44 -10.43 -7.68
CA THR A 78 12.83 -10.84 -7.85
C THR A 78 13.80 -9.76 -7.36
N ARG A 79 14.99 -10.19 -6.90
CA ARG A 79 16.03 -9.24 -6.48
C ARG A 79 16.51 -8.36 -7.63
N GLU A 80 16.69 -8.97 -8.79
CA GLU A 80 17.09 -8.29 -10.02
C GLU A 80 16.07 -7.24 -10.45
N GLY A 81 14.78 -7.59 -10.42
CA GLY A 81 13.69 -6.69 -10.76
C GLY A 81 13.58 -5.52 -9.81
N ALA A 82 13.63 -5.76 -8.49
CA ALA A 82 13.60 -4.70 -7.48
C ALA A 82 14.82 -3.76 -7.60
N ALA A 83 16.02 -4.30 -7.84
CA ALA A 83 17.24 -3.51 -8.02
C ALA A 83 17.19 -2.67 -9.31
N ARG A 84 16.72 -3.27 -10.43
CA ARG A 84 16.55 -2.57 -11.71
C ARG A 84 15.52 -1.46 -11.59
N LEU A 85 14.37 -1.72 -10.98
CA LEU A 85 13.34 -0.69 -10.75
C LEU A 85 13.92 0.49 -9.98
N ALA A 86 14.67 0.24 -8.91
CA ALA A 86 15.24 1.31 -8.09
C ALA A 86 16.22 2.17 -8.89
N ALA A 87 17.11 1.55 -9.69
CA ALA A 87 18.07 2.25 -10.54
C ALA A 87 17.39 3.06 -11.66
N ASP A 88 16.41 2.46 -12.34
CA ASP A 88 15.68 3.12 -13.42
C ASP A 88 14.85 4.31 -12.88
N ALA A 89 14.20 4.13 -11.73
CA ALA A 89 13.42 5.18 -11.09
C ALA A 89 14.31 6.37 -10.62
N GLU A 90 15.48 6.09 -10.07
CA GLU A 90 16.47 7.13 -9.71
C GLU A 90 16.93 7.92 -10.94
N ALA A 91 17.14 7.24 -12.08
CA ALA A 91 17.59 7.87 -13.32
C ALA A 91 16.57 8.85 -13.91
N ILE A 92 15.27 8.73 -13.61
CA ILE A 92 14.21 9.59 -14.13
C ILE A 92 14.32 11.02 -13.56
N ASN A 93 14.49 11.18 -12.26
CA ASN A 93 14.49 12.50 -11.60
C ASN A 93 15.62 12.67 -10.55
N GLY A 94 16.55 11.73 -10.43
CA GLY A 94 17.66 11.79 -9.47
C GLY A 94 17.24 11.61 -8.00
N ARG A 95 15.93 11.50 -7.73
CA ARG A 95 15.38 11.34 -6.38
C ARG A 95 14.05 10.62 -6.42
N ILE A 96 13.83 9.75 -5.43
CA ILE A 96 12.55 9.11 -5.16
C ILE A 96 12.07 9.58 -3.79
N ASP A 97 10.88 10.17 -3.74
CA ASP A 97 10.27 10.71 -2.53
C ASP A 97 9.30 9.71 -1.87
N GLY A 98 8.81 8.73 -2.63
CA GLY A 98 7.93 7.71 -2.08
C GLY A 98 7.85 6.43 -2.89
N LEU A 99 7.63 5.33 -2.16
CA LEU A 99 7.26 4.03 -2.66
C LEU A 99 5.88 3.67 -2.11
N VAL A 100 4.94 3.33 -2.99
CA VAL A 100 3.68 2.70 -2.59
C VAL A 100 3.62 1.30 -3.18
N ASP A 101 3.63 0.31 -2.32
CA ASP A 101 3.66 -1.10 -2.69
C ASP A 101 2.28 -1.73 -2.52
N ILE A 102 1.62 -1.99 -3.66
CA ILE A 102 0.28 -2.59 -3.75
C ILE A 102 0.37 -4.10 -4.03
N VAL A 103 1.56 -4.60 -4.36
CA VAL A 103 1.75 -5.99 -4.77
C VAL A 103 1.30 -6.94 -3.66
N GLY A 104 0.57 -7.95 -4.06
CA GLY A 104 0.08 -8.98 -3.14
C GLY A 104 -1.15 -9.68 -3.67
N MET A 105 -1.21 -10.97 -3.42
CA MET A 105 -2.29 -11.82 -3.88
C MET A 105 -2.45 -13.01 -2.95
N ALA A 106 -3.69 -13.47 -2.75
CA ALA A 106 -3.98 -14.70 -2.02
C ALA A 106 -4.37 -15.82 -3.00
N ARG A 107 -3.92 -17.04 -2.70
CA ARG A 107 -4.51 -18.29 -3.14
C ARG A 107 -5.40 -18.81 -2.00
N TRP A 108 -6.52 -19.44 -2.37
CA TRP A 108 -7.47 -19.98 -1.39
C TRP A 108 -7.25 -21.48 -1.27
N GLU A 109 -6.51 -21.89 -0.26
CA GLU A 109 -6.16 -23.30 -0.07
C GLU A 109 -6.26 -23.70 1.40
N SER A 110 -6.80 -24.91 1.69
CA SER A 110 -6.89 -25.38 3.06
C SER A 110 -5.49 -25.68 3.60
N ILE A 111 -5.29 -25.54 4.91
CA ILE A 111 -3.99 -25.80 5.53
C ILE A 111 -3.56 -27.27 5.39
N LEU A 112 -4.51 -28.20 5.24
CA LEU A 112 -4.22 -29.62 5.08
C LEU A 112 -3.80 -29.99 3.67
N ASP A 113 -4.21 -29.19 2.66
CA ASP A 113 -3.94 -29.45 1.24
C ASP A 113 -2.90 -28.51 0.67
N MET A 114 -2.50 -27.47 1.43
CA MET A 114 -1.55 -26.45 0.99
C MET A 114 -0.22 -27.07 0.62
N THR A 115 0.21 -26.82 -0.62
CA THR A 115 1.51 -27.26 -1.11
C THR A 115 2.62 -26.31 -0.69
N ASP A 116 3.87 -26.82 -0.64
CA ASP A 116 5.06 -25.98 -0.41
C ASP A 116 5.15 -24.87 -1.47
N GLU A 117 4.78 -25.16 -2.75
CA GLU A 117 4.76 -24.17 -3.83
C GLU A 117 3.77 -23.02 -3.55
N THR A 118 2.56 -23.35 -3.09
CA THR A 118 1.57 -22.31 -2.75
C THR A 118 2.05 -21.48 -1.57
N PHE A 119 2.58 -22.12 -0.52
CA PHE A 119 3.12 -21.44 0.64
C PHE A 119 4.25 -20.49 0.25
N ASP A 120 5.27 -20.97 -0.46
CA ASP A 120 6.43 -20.18 -0.86
C ASP A 120 6.02 -19.02 -1.78
N TRP A 121 5.11 -19.27 -2.73
CA TRP A 121 4.60 -18.23 -3.61
C TRP A 121 3.87 -17.11 -2.85
N GLU A 122 3.02 -17.44 -1.86
CA GLU A 122 2.33 -16.44 -1.05
C GLU A 122 3.30 -15.63 -0.18
N ILE A 123 4.31 -16.27 0.39
CA ILE A 123 5.37 -15.57 1.12
C ILE A 123 6.15 -14.65 0.17
N ASP A 124 6.51 -15.11 -1.01
CA ASP A 124 7.27 -14.31 -1.99
C ASP A 124 6.48 -13.09 -2.45
N ILE A 125 5.20 -13.27 -2.83
CA ILE A 125 4.39 -12.18 -3.39
C ILE A 125 3.77 -11.27 -2.33
N CYS A 126 3.72 -11.64 -1.05
CA CYS A 126 3.11 -10.84 0.00
C CYS A 126 4.09 -10.28 1.04
N LEU A 127 5.30 -10.84 1.15
CA LEU A 127 6.28 -10.42 2.15
C LEU A 127 7.70 -10.24 1.58
N ARG A 128 8.23 -11.25 0.87
CA ARG A 128 9.62 -11.20 0.42
C ARG A 128 9.89 -10.05 -0.55
N HIS A 129 8.96 -9.78 -1.47
CA HIS A 129 9.10 -8.64 -2.39
C HIS A 129 9.18 -7.30 -1.64
N ALA A 130 8.43 -7.14 -0.55
CA ALA A 130 8.47 -5.93 0.28
C ALA A 130 9.85 -5.73 0.93
N PHE A 131 10.50 -6.84 1.36
CA PHE A 131 11.90 -6.80 1.79
C PHE A 131 12.81 -6.31 0.66
N LEU A 132 12.69 -6.85 -0.55
CA LEU A 132 13.54 -6.49 -1.69
C LEU A 132 13.36 -5.02 -2.07
N LEU A 133 12.12 -4.55 -2.18
CA LEU A 133 11.79 -3.15 -2.48
C LEU A 133 12.25 -2.21 -1.38
N SER A 134 11.93 -2.51 -0.12
CA SER A 134 12.34 -1.64 1.00
C SER A 134 13.85 -1.52 1.14
N GLN A 135 14.61 -2.59 0.86
CA GLN A 135 16.07 -2.53 0.87
C GLN A 135 16.61 -1.67 -0.29
N ALA A 136 16.08 -1.84 -1.51
CA ALA A 136 16.52 -1.10 -2.67
C ALA A 136 16.20 0.40 -2.53
N PHE A 137 14.94 0.75 -2.26
CA PHE A 137 14.51 2.14 -2.11
C PHE A 137 14.99 2.79 -0.82
N GLY A 138 15.15 2.04 0.27
CA GLY A 138 15.73 2.54 1.51
C GLY A 138 17.16 3.06 1.32
N ARG A 139 17.97 2.35 0.52
CA ARG A 139 19.32 2.81 0.15
C ARG A 139 19.33 4.09 -0.68
N LEU A 140 18.35 4.29 -1.57
CA LEU A 140 18.22 5.51 -2.35
C LEU A 140 17.74 6.67 -1.48
N MET A 141 16.64 6.49 -0.78
CA MET A 141 16.04 7.53 0.05
C MET A 141 16.96 7.98 1.19
N SER A 142 17.76 7.07 1.78
CA SER A 142 18.71 7.44 2.83
C SER A 142 19.80 8.40 2.37
N LYS A 143 20.13 8.40 1.07
CA LYS A 143 21.13 9.29 0.48
C LYS A 143 20.53 10.63 -0.01
N SER A 144 19.22 10.66 -0.27
CA SER A 144 18.53 11.81 -0.86
C SER A 144 17.70 12.62 0.15
N GLY A 145 17.85 12.38 1.46
CA GLY A 145 17.21 13.17 2.51
C GLY A 145 15.83 12.66 2.93
N GLY A 146 15.58 11.37 2.77
CA GLY A 146 14.40 10.70 3.28
C GLY A 146 13.31 10.47 2.24
N GLY A 147 12.12 10.05 2.72
CA GLY A 147 10.98 9.72 1.87
C GLY A 147 9.87 8.97 2.62
N THR A 148 8.96 8.37 1.88
CA THR A 148 7.86 7.59 2.44
C THR A 148 7.77 6.22 1.80
N MET A 149 7.49 5.20 2.60
CA MET A 149 7.17 3.86 2.13
C MET A 149 5.79 3.46 2.67
N VAL A 150 4.89 3.09 1.77
CA VAL A 150 3.53 2.65 2.12
C VAL A 150 3.32 1.26 1.55
N PHE A 151 2.93 0.32 2.40
CA PHE A 151 2.69 -1.08 2.03
C PHE A 151 1.23 -1.44 2.22
N ILE A 152 0.68 -2.24 1.31
CA ILE A 152 -0.68 -2.76 1.48
C ILE A 152 -0.63 -4.12 2.17
N ALA A 153 -0.98 -4.10 3.47
CA ALA A 153 -1.18 -5.29 4.30
C ALA A 153 -2.58 -5.90 4.07
N SER A 154 -3.22 -6.39 5.10
CA SER A 154 -4.60 -6.89 5.10
C SER A 154 -5.10 -7.07 6.53
N VAL A 155 -6.40 -6.98 6.75
CA VAL A 155 -7.03 -7.43 8.01
C VAL A 155 -6.75 -8.90 8.30
N SER A 156 -6.46 -9.72 7.27
CA SER A 156 -6.04 -11.12 7.43
C SER A 156 -4.70 -11.27 8.18
N GLY A 157 -3.95 -10.21 8.37
CA GLY A 157 -2.76 -10.20 9.22
C GLY A 157 -3.06 -9.96 10.70
N PHE A 158 -4.27 -9.51 11.04
CA PHE A 158 -4.75 -9.35 12.43
C PHE A 158 -5.68 -10.48 12.85
N THR A 159 -6.50 -10.96 11.90
CA THR A 159 -7.54 -11.96 12.14
C THR A 159 -7.38 -13.14 11.19
N ALA A 160 -7.83 -14.31 11.62
CA ALA A 160 -7.75 -15.52 10.80
C ALA A 160 -8.99 -15.65 9.90
N ALA A 161 -8.77 -16.08 8.66
CA ALA A 161 -9.82 -16.52 7.76
C ALA A 161 -9.53 -17.95 7.27
N PRO A 162 -10.54 -18.79 7.09
CA PRO A 162 -10.35 -20.10 6.47
C PRO A 162 -9.68 -19.97 5.11
N MET A 163 -8.81 -20.91 4.76
CA MET A 163 -8.08 -20.97 3.48
C MET A 163 -7.11 -19.80 3.19
N HIS A 164 -6.74 -19.01 4.22
CA HIS A 164 -5.84 -17.85 4.12
C HIS A 164 -4.56 -18.00 4.96
N ALA A 165 -4.12 -19.23 5.28
CA ALA A 165 -3.07 -19.44 6.26
C ALA A 165 -1.75 -18.73 5.91
N ALA A 166 -1.17 -19.03 4.74
CA ALA A 166 0.11 -18.43 4.31
C ALA A 166 -0.04 -16.94 4.01
N TYR A 167 -1.15 -16.54 3.38
CA TYR A 167 -1.44 -15.12 3.12
C TYR A 167 -1.54 -14.31 4.42
N GLY A 168 -2.30 -14.80 5.40
CA GLY A 168 -2.43 -14.15 6.70
C GLY A 168 -1.08 -14.03 7.43
N ALA A 169 -0.29 -15.11 7.44
CA ALA A 169 1.05 -15.11 8.01
C ALA A 169 1.98 -14.09 7.32
N ALA A 170 1.97 -14.04 5.97
CA ALA A 170 2.76 -13.09 5.21
C ALA A 170 2.34 -11.63 5.49
N LYS A 171 1.04 -11.34 5.56
CA LYS A 171 0.52 -9.99 5.85
C LYS A 171 0.76 -9.57 7.30
N ALA A 172 0.73 -10.47 8.27
CA ALA A 172 1.17 -10.22 9.65
C ALA A 172 2.68 -9.92 9.69
N GLY A 173 3.48 -10.73 9.00
CA GLY A 173 4.92 -10.51 8.84
C GLY A 173 5.25 -9.16 8.19
N LEU A 174 4.48 -8.74 7.18
CA LEU A 174 4.63 -7.43 6.53
C LEU A 174 4.39 -6.27 7.51
N MET A 175 3.39 -6.36 8.38
CA MET A 175 3.14 -5.32 9.39
C MET A 175 4.29 -5.23 10.41
N ALA A 176 4.82 -6.37 10.86
CA ALA A 176 6.00 -6.41 11.73
C ALA A 176 7.25 -5.85 11.01
N TRP A 177 7.41 -6.18 9.72
CA TRP A 177 8.48 -5.64 8.87
C TRP A 177 8.43 -4.12 8.79
N VAL A 178 7.26 -3.54 8.56
CA VAL A 178 7.04 -2.09 8.51
C VAL A 178 7.42 -1.39 9.82
N GLN A 179 7.15 -2.01 10.97
CA GLN A 179 7.57 -1.47 12.27
C GLN A 179 9.10 -1.38 12.39
N THR A 180 9.81 -2.43 11.96
CA THR A 180 11.28 -2.44 11.97
C THR A 180 11.85 -1.43 10.98
N LEU A 181 11.30 -1.33 9.76
CA LEU A 181 11.69 -0.30 8.79
C LEU A 181 11.59 1.11 9.38
N ALA A 182 10.51 1.41 10.09
CA ALA A 182 10.29 2.72 10.69
C ALA A 182 11.36 3.06 11.73
N ILE A 183 11.79 2.08 12.52
CA ILE A 183 12.83 2.25 13.55
C ILE A 183 14.21 2.43 12.91
N GLU A 184 14.56 1.56 11.96
CA GLU A 184 15.88 1.57 11.35
C GLU A 184 16.10 2.73 10.38
N LEU A 185 15.05 3.12 9.63
CA LEU A 185 15.16 4.13 8.59
C LEU A 185 14.71 5.53 9.02
N GLY A 186 14.09 5.66 10.20
CA GLY A 186 13.60 6.94 10.71
C GLY A 186 14.70 8.00 10.86
N GLY A 187 15.91 7.59 11.29
CA GLY A 187 17.08 8.48 11.39
C GLY A 187 17.55 9.08 10.05
N PHE A 188 17.13 8.49 8.92
CA PHE A 188 17.38 9.02 7.58
C PHE A 188 16.22 9.86 7.04
N GLY A 189 15.21 10.17 7.86
CA GLY A 189 14.01 10.89 7.41
C GLY A 189 13.03 10.06 6.59
N ILE A 190 13.10 8.73 6.67
CA ILE A 190 12.21 7.81 5.95
C ILE A 190 11.10 7.36 6.90
N ARG A 191 9.84 7.54 6.49
CA ARG A 191 8.68 7.00 7.18
C ARG A 191 8.19 5.75 6.48
N ALA A 192 7.86 4.70 7.23
CA ALA A 192 7.29 3.47 6.70
C ALA A 192 5.98 3.14 7.43
N ASN A 193 4.90 2.96 6.68
CA ASN A 193 3.58 2.63 7.22
C ASN A 193 2.87 1.59 6.35
N ALA A 194 1.84 0.97 6.88
CA ALA A 194 0.99 0.05 6.15
C ALA A 194 -0.49 0.47 6.18
N VAL A 195 -1.22 0.11 5.15
CA VAL A 195 -2.68 0.13 5.11
C VAL A 195 -3.14 -1.32 5.14
N ALA A 196 -4.10 -1.66 5.99
CA ALA A 196 -4.71 -2.98 6.08
C ALA A 196 -6.17 -2.92 5.60
N PRO A 197 -6.44 -3.22 4.33
CA PRO A 197 -7.78 -3.26 3.80
C PRO A 197 -8.60 -4.40 4.40
N GLY A 198 -9.91 -4.16 4.56
CA GLY A 198 -10.93 -5.20 4.64
C GLY A 198 -11.31 -5.71 3.26
N THR A 199 -12.60 -6.06 3.08
CA THR A 199 -13.10 -6.49 1.78
C THR A 199 -13.33 -5.28 0.87
N ILE A 200 -12.46 -5.15 -0.14
CA ILE A 200 -12.48 -4.05 -1.12
C ILE A 200 -13.01 -4.56 -2.45
N LEU A 201 -14.01 -3.86 -2.99
CA LEU A 201 -14.58 -4.15 -4.31
C LEU A 201 -13.59 -3.64 -5.39
N SER A 202 -12.62 -4.47 -5.72
CA SER A 202 -11.69 -4.27 -6.84
C SER A 202 -12.20 -4.98 -8.08
N PRO A 203 -11.71 -4.67 -9.29
CA PRO A 203 -12.11 -5.37 -10.53
C PRO A 203 -11.97 -6.89 -10.42
N ARG A 204 -10.93 -7.37 -9.72
CA ARG A 204 -10.74 -8.80 -9.47
C ARG A 204 -11.86 -9.37 -8.57
N MET A 205 -12.22 -8.66 -7.50
CA MET A 205 -13.26 -9.12 -6.58
C MET A 205 -14.65 -9.03 -7.22
N GLU A 206 -14.87 -8.04 -8.09
CA GLU A 206 -16.08 -7.95 -8.91
C GLU A 206 -16.26 -9.16 -9.82
N ALA A 207 -15.18 -9.69 -10.36
CA ALA A 207 -15.21 -10.85 -11.25
C ALA A 207 -15.49 -12.18 -10.53
N VAL A 208 -15.20 -12.28 -9.21
CA VAL A 208 -15.31 -13.55 -8.45
C VAL A 208 -16.45 -13.57 -7.45
N PHE A 209 -16.92 -12.42 -6.96
CA PHE A 209 -18.00 -12.35 -5.97
C PHE A 209 -19.37 -12.34 -6.63
N SER A 210 -20.24 -13.25 -6.21
CA SER A 210 -21.67 -13.17 -6.51
C SER A 210 -22.31 -11.98 -5.78
N ASP A 211 -23.50 -11.58 -6.21
CA ASP A 211 -24.26 -10.51 -5.55
C ASP A 211 -24.60 -10.86 -4.09
N GLU A 212 -24.86 -12.14 -3.81
CA GLU A 212 -25.07 -12.63 -2.45
C GLU A 212 -23.80 -12.47 -1.58
N GLN A 213 -22.63 -12.85 -2.10
CA GLN A 213 -21.37 -12.67 -1.40
C GLN A 213 -21.04 -11.19 -1.16
N ARG A 214 -21.36 -10.32 -2.12
CA ARG A 214 -21.20 -8.86 -1.96
C ARG A 214 -22.13 -8.33 -0.86
N ALA A 215 -23.40 -8.76 -0.86
CA ALA A 215 -24.37 -8.36 0.16
C ALA A 215 -23.95 -8.82 1.56
N LEU A 216 -23.48 -10.07 1.70
CA LEU A 216 -22.96 -10.62 2.97
C LEU A 216 -21.74 -9.81 3.48
N ASN A 217 -20.77 -9.52 2.62
CA ASN A 217 -19.62 -8.72 2.99
C ASN A 217 -19.98 -7.29 3.38
N ALA A 218 -20.87 -6.65 2.62
CA ALA A 218 -21.40 -5.32 2.93
C ALA A 218 -22.13 -5.30 4.26
N GLY A 219 -23.04 -6.26 4.49
CA GLY A 219 -23.80 -6.39 5.74
C GLY A 219 -22.94 -6.72 6.96
N ASN A 220 -21.76 -7.36 6.75
CA ASN A 220 -20.82 -7.61 7.83
C ASN A 220 -20.09 -6.34 8.28
N ALA A 221 -19.89 -5.35 7.43
CA ALA A 221 -19.24 -4.10 7.81
C ALA A 221 -20.21 -3.18 8.57
N PRO A 222 -19.82 -2.57 9.70
CA PRO A 222 -20.62 -1.54 10.39
C PRO A 222 -21.06 -0.41 9.46
N LEU A 223 -20.25 -0.02 8.47
CA LEU A 223 -20.64 0.99 7.47
C LEU A 223 -21.59 0.47 6.38
N GLN A 224 -22.04 -0.80 6.46
CA GLN A 224 -23.02 -1.43 5.57
C GLN A 224 -22.66 -1.35 4.07
N LYS A 225 -21.37 -1.35 3.77
CA LYS A 225 -20.84 -1.37 2.39
C LYS A 225 -19.50 -2.08 2.34
N MET A 226 -19.14 -2.60 1.19
CA MET A 226 -17.75 -2.95 0.89
C MET A 226 -16.92 -1.68 0.66
N GLY A 227 -15.63 -1.74 0.95
CA GLY A 227 -14.71 -0.65 0.61
C GLY A 227 -14.50 -0.52 -0.90
N ALA A 228 -14.21 0.68 -1.36
CA ALA A 228 -13.77 0.96 -2.72
C ALA A 228 -12.24 1.04 -2.79
N THR A 229 -11.68 0.81 -3.97
CA THR A 229 -10.23 0.98 -4.20
C THR A 229 -9.74 2.40 -3.89
N ALA A 230 -10.62 3.40 -4.07
CA ALA A 230 -10.35 4.80 -3.72
C ALA A 230 -10.20 5.04 -2.20
N ASP A 231 -10.87 4.24 -1.35
CA ASP A 231 -10.72 4.36 0.11
C ASP A 231 -9.29 3.99 0.53
N ILE A 232 -8.70 3.00 -0.14
CA ILE A 232 -7.32 2.57 0.10
C ILE A 232 -6.32 3.58 -0.48
N ALA A 233 -6.59 4.12 -1.67
CA ALA A 233 -5.76 5.16 -2.28
C ALA A 233 -5.71 6.43 -1.41
N SER A 234 -6.83 6.79 -0.75
CA SER A 234 -6.88 7.91 0.18
C SER A 234 -5.99 7.70 1.41
N ALA A 235 -5.98 6.49 1.97
CA ALA A 235 -5.10 6.13 3.08
C ALA A 235 -3.62 6.10 2.64
N ALA A 236 -3.34 5.61 1.44
CA ALA A 236 -1.99 5.61 0.86
C ALA A 236 -1.50 7.05 0.63
N LEU A 237 -2.33 7.95 0.10
CA LEU A 237 -2.01 9.36 -0.06
C LEU A 237 -1.75 10.04 1.28
N PHE A 238 -2.56 9.78 2.32
CA PHE A 238 -2.33 10.28 3.67
C PHE A 238 -0.93 9.92 4.16
N PHE A 239 -0.53 8.65 4.05
CA PHE A 239 0.80 8.22 4.46
C PHE A 239 1.94 8.74 3.57
N SER A 240 1.66 9.03 2.31
CA SER A 240 2.64 9.60 1.35
C SER A 240 2.84 11.11 1.52
N SER A 241 1.95 11.79 2.23
CA SER A 241 1.91 13.24 2.39
C SER A 241 2.43 13.71 3.75
N ASP A 242 2.58 15.03 3.93
CA ASP A 242 2.98 15.64 5.19
C ASP A 242 1.85 15.69 6.24
N MET A 243 0.63 15.30 5.88
CA MET A 243 -0.44 15.05 6.85
C MET A 243 -0.04 13.99 7.87
N SER A 244 0.79 13.03 7.49
CA SER A 244 1.32 11.97 8.34
C SER A 244 2.79 12.18 8.75
N ALA A 245 3.28 13.42 8.77
CA ALA A 245 4.70 13.72 9.01
C ALA A 245 5.25 13.16 10.34
N TYR A 246 4.40 12.93 11.33
CA TYR A 246 4.79 12.34 12.63
C TYR A 246 4.20 10.92 12.84
N VAL A 247 3.87 10.23 11.73
CA VAL A 247 3.32 8.86 11.76
C VAL A 247 4.28 7.94 11.02
N THR A 248 4.87 6.99 11.73
CA THR A 248 5.72 5.94 11.15
C THR A 248 5.57 4.63 11.95
N GLY A 249 5.77 3.48 11.32
CA GLY A 249 5.63 2.17 11.93
C GLY A 249 4.19 1.78 12.25
N ARG A 250 3.20 2.38 11.58
CA ARG A 250 1.79 2.14 11.87
C ARG A 250 1.10 1.40 10.73
N THR A 251 0.12 0.59 11.13
CA THR A 251 -0.83 -0.03 10.21
C THR A 251 -2.20 0.60 10.44
N LEU A 252 -2.75 1.23 9.40
CA LEU A 252 -4.09 1.79 9.41
C LEU A 252 -5.07 0.77 8.82
N VAL A 253 -6.01 0.33 9.64
CA VAL A 253 -7.10 -0.54 9.20
C VAL A 253 -8.14 0.28 8.44
N VAL A 254 -8.50 -0.19 7.23
CA VAL A 254 -9.52 0.45 6.35
C VAL A 254 -10.49 -0.64 5.91
N ASP A 255 -11.45 -0.94 6.76
CA ASP A 255 -12.33 -2.13 6.64
C ASP A 255 -13.82 -1.87 6.92
N GLY A 256 -14.20 -0.61 7.07
CA GLY A 256 -15.58 -0.23 7.40
C GLY A 256 -16.00 -0.60 8.82
N GLY A 257 -15.03 -0.86 9.71
CA GLY A 257 -15.21 -1.14 11.14
C GLY A 257 -15.37 -2.63 11.47
N VAL A 258 -15.04 -3.53 10.55
CA VAL A 258 -15.16 -4.99 10.78
C VAL A 258 -14.25 -5.44 11.93
N ASP A 259 -13.00 -5.01 11.93
CA ASP A 259 -12.00 -5.39 12.95
C ASP A 259 -12.30 -4.79 14.34
N ALA A 260 -13.05 -3.68 14.38
CA ALA A 260 -13.43 -3.03 15.64
C ALA A 260 -14.60 -3.70 16.37
N LYS A 261 -15.24 -4.73 15.76
CA LYS A 261 -16.39 -5.40 16.38
C LYS A 261 -15.97 -6.23 17.60
N PHE A 262 -16.79 -6.14 18.63
CA PHE A 262 -16.68 -7.08 19.74
C PHE A 262 -16.97 -8.51 19.23
N PRO A 263 -16.08 -9.50 19.53
CA PRO A 263 -16.15 -10.81 18.88
C PRO A 263 -17.28 -11.71 19.41
N TYR A 264 -17.96 -11.33 20.49
CA TYR A 264 -19.03 -12.11 21.08
C TYR A 264 -20.41 -11.50 20.80
N PRO A 265 -21.47 -12.33 20.66
CA PRO A 265 -22.82 -11.81 20.50
C PRO A 265 -23.23 -10.93 21.67
N VAL A 266 -23.77 -9.75 21.39
CA VAL A 266 -24.39 -8.87 22.37
C VAL A 266 -25.87 -8.78 22.05
N THR A 267 -26.71 -9.24 22.98
CA THR A 267 -28.17 -9.01 22.95
C THR A 267 -28.45 -7.71 23.72
N LEU A 268 -28.97 -6.71 23.00
CA LEU A 268 -29.47 -5.48 23.61
C LEU A 268 -30.94 -5.61 23.90
#